data_78433c516ab3e0958fecd1e95b6b042e
#
_entry.id   78433c516ab3e0958fecd1e95b6b042e
#
_cell.length_a   1.000
_cell.length_b   1.000
_cell.length_c   1.000
_cell.angle_alpha   90.00
_cell.angle_beta   90.00
_cell.angle_gamma   90.00
#
_symmetry.space_group_name_H-M   'P 1'
#
loop_
_entity.id
_entity.type
_entity.pdbx_description
1 polymer ?
#
loop_
_entity_poly.entity_id
_entity_poly.type
_entity_poly.pdbx_seq_one_letter_code
_entity_poly.pdbx_strand_id
1 'polypeptide(L)'
;AAGLAAASAPEAPGIPELPPVPPAPEAPQTPDAPQENAAPPVIRLAAADKVLFVGDSMMQSIAPLLQRTLLREGGIRSINLSRHSTGLTNAAYFNWPQAVEAALRQHPDTRLVVVFLGANDPWDFFESRSRKRFGTPEWDEAYAARALRITRAARQAGASVIWIGLPLMRANDYGQRIRRLNAVLAQNLDAAALWLP
;
A
#
# COMPACT_ATOMS: atom_id res chain seq x y z
N ALA A 1 -26.47 51.42 -81.64
CA ALA A 1 -25.84 50.28 -80.95
C ALA A 1 -24.99 50.84 -79.80
N ALA A 2 -25.44 50.57 -78.57
CA ALA A 2 -24.82 51.05 -77.38
C ALA A 2 -23.92 49.92 -76.79
N GLY A 3 -22.66 50.22 -76.67
CA GLY A 3 -21.74 49.27 -75.97
C GLY A 3 -21.80 49.45 -74.45
N LEU A 4 -22.04 48.36 -73.76
CA LEU A 4 -21.90 48.34 -72.32
C LEU A 4 -20.42 48.09 -71.96
N ALA A 5 -19.87 49.03 -71.22
CA ALA A 5 -18.57 48.87 -70.58
C ALA A 5 -18.74 48.05 -69.32
N ALA A 6 -17.99 46.96 -69.19
CA ALA A 6 -17.93 46.18 -68.00
C ALA A 6 -17.06 46.87 -66.93
N ALA A 7 -17.64 47.17 -65.75
CA ALA A 7 -16.93 47.71 -64.62
C ALA A 7 -16.16 46.55 -63.86
N SER A 8 -14.85 46.73 -63.70
CA SER A 8 -13.99 45.84 -62.88
C SER A 8 -14.37 45.97 -61.42
N ALA A 9 -14.51 44.77 -60.73
CA ALA A 9 -14.73 44.72 -59.31
C ALA A 9 -13.44 45.03 -58.52
N PRO A 10 -13.54 45.67 -57.35
CA PRO A 10 -12.38 46.03 -56.54
C PRO A 10 -11.75 44.77 -55.93
N GLU A 11 -10.42 44.73 -55.98
CA GLU A 11 -9.58 43.68 -55.33
C GLU A 11 -9.76 43.71 -53.81
N ALA A 12 -10.00 42.56 -53.20
CA ALA A 12 -10.13 42.40 -51.76
C ALA A 12 -8.75 42.61 -51.08
N PRO A 13 -8.69 43.28 -49.91
CA PRO A 13 -7.42 43.46 -49.20
C PRO A 13 -6.86 42.12 -48.72
N GLY A 14 -5.58 41.87 -48.98
CA GLY A 14 -4.87 40.68 -48.59
C GLY A 14 -4.88 40.47 -47.08
N ILE A 15 -5.21 39.24 -46.66
CA ILE A 15 -5.17 38.82 -45.26
C ILE A 15 -3.68 38.76 -44.86
N PRO A 16 -3.25 39.39 -43.76
CA PRO A 16 -1.88 39.30 -43.31
C PRO A 16 -1.58 37.86 -42.85
N GLU A 17 -0.49 37.32 -43.33
CA GLU A 17 0.03 36.02 -42.98
C GLU A 17 0.39 35.97 -41.47
N LEU A 18 -0.22 35.06 -40.73
CA LEU A 18 0.04 34.89 -39.29
C LEU A 18 1.45 34.29 -39.12
N PRO A 19 2.21 34.78 -38.14
CA PRO A 19 3.53 34.20 -37.87
C PRO A 19 3.41 32.70 -37.47
N PRO A 20 4.44 31.90 -37.79
CA PRO A 20 4.43 30.46 -37.50
C PRO A 20 4.25 30.24 -36.00
N VAL A 21 3.29 29.35 -35.66
CA VAL A 21 3.03 28.92 -34.27
C VAL A 21 4.28 28.22 -33.76
N PRO A 22 4.86 28.60 -32.61
CA PRO A 22 5.96 27.89 -32.03
C PRO A 22 5.56 26.43 -31.72
N PRO A 23 6.49 25.45 -31.83
CA PRO A 23 6.19 24.07 -31.54
C PRO A 23 5.67 23.95 -30.11
N ALA A 24 4.60 23.16 -29.96
CA ALA A 24 4.03 22.87 -28.63
C ALA A 24 5.12 22.34 -27.70
N PRO A 25 5.13 22.74 -26.41
CA PRO A 25 6.06 22.16 -25.45
C PRO A 25 5.86 20.66 -25.44
N GLU A 26 6.98 19.91 -25.51
CA GLU A 26 6.98 18.46 -25.35
C GLU A 26 6.21 18.10 -24.09
N ALA A 27 5.25 17.20 -24.24
CA ALA A 27 4.51 16.66 -23.11
C ALA A 27 5.50 16.11 -22.08
N PRO A 28 5.31 16.37 -20.77
CA PRO A 28 6.19 15.78 -19.77
C PRO A 28 6.23 14.27 -19.98
N GLN A 29 7.43 13.74 -20.13
CA GLN A 29 7.65 12.31 -20.20
C GLN A 29 7.05 11.71 -18.95
N THR A 30 6.02 10.89 -19.10
CA THR A 30 5.47 10.07 -18.05
C THR A 30 6.63 9.28 -17.44
N PRO A 31 6.83 9.33 -16.11
CA PRO A 31 7.80 8.45 -15.47
C PRO A 31 7.51 7.03 -15.91
N ASP A 32 8.56 6.29 -16.27
CA ASP A 32 8.48 4.89 -16.68
C ASP A 32 7.46 4.15 -15.82
N ALA A 33 6.47 3.56 -16.49
CA ALA A 33 5.51 2.69 -15.83
C ALA A 33 6.29 1.65 -15.02
N PRO A 34 5.87 1.29 -13.81
CA PRO A 34 6.54 0.27 -13.02
C PRO A 34 6.76 -0.96 -13.90
N GLN A 35 7.99 -1.43 -14.01
CA GLN A 35 8.34 -2.61 -14.80
C GLN A 35 7.54 -3.81 -14.30
N GLU A 36 6.49 -4.13 -15.00
CA GLU A 36 5.52 -5.19 -14.72
C GLU A 36 6.07 -6.54 -15.19
N ASN A 37 7.25 -6.96 -14.72
CA ASN A 37 7.78 -8.30 -15.03
C ASN A 37 8.94 -8.77 -14.13
N ALA A 38 9.11 -8.26 -12.93
CA ALA A 38 9.94 -8.93 -11.96
C ALA A 38 9.10 -10.02 -11.27
N ALA A 39 9.50 -11.30 -11.43
CA ALA A 39 8.90 -12.38 -10.65
C ALA A 39 8.91 -12.00 -9.16
N PRO A 40 7.83 -12.27 -8.41
CA PRO A 40 7.77 -11.90 -7.01
C PRO A 40 8.98 -12.46 -6.26
N PRO A 41 9.54 -11.71 -5.29
CA PRO A 41 10.72 -12.15 -4.55
C PRO A 41 10.45 -13.49 -3.87
N VAL A 42 11.29 -14.47 -4.13
CA VAL A 42 11.17 -15.80 -3.53
C VAL A 42 11.73 -15.77 -2.12
N ILE A 43 10.87 -15.88 -1.11
CA ILE A 43 11.26 -16.00 0.29
C ILE A 43 11.58 -17.48 0.56
N ARG A 44 12.83 -17.77 0.90
CA ARG A 44 13.28 -19.13 1.24
C ARG A 44 13.44 -19.23 2.76
N LEU A 45 12.87 -20.29 3.34
CA LEU A 45 12.96 -20.60 4.76
C LEU A 45 13.64 -21.97 4.94
N ALA A 46 14.52 -22.06 5.94
CA ALA A 46 15.11 -23.32 6.41
C ALA A 46 14.32 -23.85 7.63
N ALA A 47 14.47 -25.12 7.95
CA ALA A 47 13.80 -25.74 9.09
C ALA A 47 14.16 -25.10 10.46
N ALA A 48 15.34 -24.44 10.54
CA ALA A 48 15.75 -23.69 11.74
C ALA A 48 15.07 -22.32 11.86
N ASP A 49 14.48 -21.80 10.77
CA ASP A 49 13.85 -20.50 10.74
C ASP A 49 12.47 -20.54 11.41
N LYS A 50 12.04 -19.36 11.89
CA LYS A 50 10.69 -19.18 12.41
C LYS A 50 9.90 -18.17 11.60
N VAL A 51 8.58 -18.37 11.60
CA VAL A 51 7.59 -17.43 11.04
C VAL A 51 6.82 -16.80 12.18
N LEU A 52 6.71 -15.45 12.16
CA LEU A 52 5.91 -14.68 13.10
C LEU A 52 4.60 -14.24 12.42
N PHE A 53 3.47 -14.66 12.96
CA PHE A 53 2.14 -14.21 12.52
C PHE A 53 1.66 -13.04 13.36
N VAL A 54 1.29 -11.96 12.70
CA VAL A 54 0.88 -10.67 13.28
C VAL A 54 -0.48 -10.29 12.71
N GLY A 55 -1.45 -10.01 13.57
CA GLY A 55 -2.75 -9.56 13.08
C GLY A 55 -3.88 -9.60 14.10
N ASP A 56 -5.04 -9.17 13.63
CA ASP A 56 -6.28 -9.16 14.41
C ASP A 56 -7.04 -10.51 14.29
N SER A 57 -8.36 -10.48 14.41
CA SER A 57 -9.21 -11.66 14.26
C SER A 57 -9.10 -12.32 12.87
N MET A 58 -8.73 -11.57 11.84
CA MET A 58 -8.50 -12.13 10.51
C MET A 58 -7.30 -13.09 10.53
N MET A 59 -6.18 -12.68 11.12
CA MET A 59 -5.03 -13.55 11.31
C MET A 59 -5.35 -14.73 12.24
N GLN A 60 -6.10 -14.52 13.31
CA GLN A 60 -6.51 -15.63 14.21
C GLN A 60 -7.23 -16.74 13.46
N SER A 61 -8.01 -16.39 12.44
CA SER A 61 -8.77 -17.38 11.67
C SER A 61 -7.89 -18.25 10.78
N ILE A 62 -6.77 -17.73 10.25
CA ILE A 62 -5.93 -18.45 9.29
C ILE A 62 -4.63 -18.97 9.89
N ALA A 63 -4.08 -18.34 10.92
CA ALA A 63 -2.79 -18.68 11.49
C ALA A 63 -2.69 -20.17 11.92
N PRO A 64 -3.69 -20.81 12.57
CA PRO A 64 -3.58 -22.20 12.95
C PRO A 64 -3.41 -23.18 11.77
N LEU A 65 -4.04 -22.86 10.62
CA LEU A 65 -3.87 -23.66 9.41
C LEU A 65 -2.45 -23.47 8.84
N LEU A 66 -2.01 -22.21 8.71
CA LEU A 66 -0.67 -21.90 8.21
C LEU A 66 0.44 -22.52 9.09
N GLN A 67 0.27 -22.46 10.41
CA GLN A 67 1.21 -23.07 11.36
C GLN A 67 1.35 -24.59 11.14
N ARG A 68 0.22 -25.29 10.98
CA ARG A 68 0.21 -26.72 10.70
C ARG A 68 0.87 -27.07 9.37
N THR A 69 0.57 -26.27 8.33
CA THR A 69 1.15 -26.48 7.00
C THR A 69 2.65 -26.25 6.99
N LEU A 70 3.14 -25.17 7.59
CA LEU A 70 4.58 -24.87 7.69
C LEU A 70 5.33 -25.97 8.44
N LEU A 71 4.77 -26.46 9.55
CA LEU A 71 5.40 -27.51 10.34
C LEU A 71 5.42 -28.83 9.59
N ARG A 72 4.30 -29.21 8.94
CA ARG A 72 4.18 -30.51 8.25
C ARG A 72 5.04 -30.57 7.00
N GLU A 73 5.06 -29.50 6.19
CA GLU A 73 5.71 -29.50 4.88
C GLU A 73 7.18 -29.08 4.93
N GLY A 74 7.55 -28.23 5.87
CA GLY A 74 8.91 -27.68 5.96
C GLY A 74 9.61 -27.87 7.30
N GLY A 75 8.96 -28.45 8.29
CA GLY A 75 9.49 -28.51 9.65
C GLY A 75 9.63 -27.13 10.32
N ILE A 76 9.04 -26.09 9.71
CA ILE A 76 9.20 -24.69 10.10
C ILE A 76 8.27 -24.37 11.28
N ARG A 77 8.86 -23.89 12.37
CA ARG A 77 8.12 -23.44 13.54
C ARG A 77 7.59 -22.03 13.34
N SER A 78 6.53 -21.69 14.09
CA SER A 78 5.95 -20.35 14.01
C SER A 78 5.44 -19.87 15.35
N ILE A 79 5.34 -18.55 15.48
CA ILE A 79 4.83 -17.83 16.64
C ILE A 79 3.58 -17.09 16.18
N ASN A 80 2.50 -17.24 16.93
CA ASN A 80 1.25 -16.56 16.63
C ASN A 80 0.97 -15.46 17.66
N LEU A 81 1.10 -14.20 17.26
CA LEU A 81 0.77 -13.02 18.06
C LEU A 81 -0.62 -12.49 17.76
N SER A 82 -1.42 -13.16 16.92
CA SER A 82 -2.73 -12.62 16.55
C SER A 82 -3.60 -12.33 17.78
N ARG A 83 -4.25 -11.18 17.77
CA ARG A 83 -5.05 -10.70 18.89
C ARG A 83 -6.34 -10.07 18.41
N HIS A 84 -7.46 -10.64 18.85
CA HIS A 84 -8.81 -10.19 18.52
C HIS A 84 -9.02 -8.70 18.87
N SER A 85 -9.80 -8.01 18.05
CA SER A 85 -10.23 -6.60 18.25
C SER A 85 -9.08 -5.60 18.37
N THR A 86 -7.92 -5.88 17.76
CA THR A 86 -6.79 -4.97 17.71
C THR A 86 -6.61 -4.34 16.34
N GLY A 87 -5.82 -3.29 16.27
CA GLY A 87 -5.47 -2.57 15.05
C GLY A 87 -4.30 -1.62 15.28
N LEU A 88 -3.82 -0.97 14.23
CA LEU A 88 -2.75 0.03 14.34
C LEU A 88 -3.27 1.36 14.89
N THR A 89 -4.57 1.66 14.76
CA THR A 89 -5.15 2.94 15.17
C THR A 89 -5.34 3.06 16.68
N ASN A 90 -5.44 1.95 17.40
CA ASN A 90 -5.64 1.92 18.86
C ASN A 90 -4.41 1.40 19.63
N ALA A 91 -3.29 2.13 19.52
CA ALA A 91 -2.04 1.74 20.18
C ALA A 91 -2.12 1.79 21.73
N ALA A 92 -3.09 2.53 22.30
CA ALA A 92 -3.32 2.53 23.75
C ALA A 92 -3.90 1.20 24.25
N TYR A 93 -4.72 0.54 23.44
CA TYR A 93 -5.23 -0.80 23.72
C TYR A 93 -4.20 -1.88 23.43
N PHE A 94 -3.54 -1.81 22.27
CA PHE A 94 -2.49 -2.75 21.89
C PHE A 94 -1.52 -2.11 20.89
N ASN A 95 -0.24 -2.03 21.27
CA ASN A 95 0.81 -1.41 20.46
C ASN A 95 1.49 -2.46 19.59
N TRP A 96 0.98 -2.68 18.37
CA TRP A 96 1.51 -3.66 17.43
C TRP A 96 3.00 -3.47 17.11
N PRO A 97 3.49 -2.27 16.74
CA PRO A 97 4.91 -2.08 16.52
C PRO A 97 5.78 -2.54 17.69
N GLN A 98 5.42 -2.16 18.90
CA GLN A 98 6.16 -2.55 20.10
C GLN A 98 6.10 -4.07 20.37
N ALA A 99 4.93 -4.69 20.15
CA ALA A 99 4.76 -6.14 20.32
C ALA A 99 5.61 -6.93 19.32
N VAL A 100 5.67 -6.49 18.06
CA VAL A 100 6.51 -7.11 17.02
C VAL A 100 7.99 -6.92 17.35
N GLU A 101 8.42 -5.73 17.72
CA GLU A 101 9.80 -5.46 18.16
C GLU A 101 10.22 -6.38 19.32
N ALA A 102 9.32 -6.56 20.31
CA ALA A 102 9.58 -7.44 21.45
C ALA A 102 9.69 -8.92 21.03
N ALA A 103 8.78 -9.40 20.18
CA ALA A 103 8.79 -10.77 19.69
C ALA A 103 10.04 -11.09 18.86
N LEU A 104 10.47 -10.17 18.00
CA LEU A 104 11.68 -10.34 17.18
C LEU A 104 12.94 -10.41 18.06
N ARG A 105 13.00 -9.63 19.16
CA ARG A 105 14.11 -9.74 20.12
C ARG A 105 14.10 -11.07 20.87
N GLN A 106 12.93 -11.61 21.21
CA GLN A 106 12.78 -12.91 21.89
C GLN A 106 13.05 -14.09 20.96
N HIS A 107 12.86 -13.91 19.66
CA HIS A 107 12.98 -14.94 18.65
C HIS A 107 13.91 -14.49 17.51
N PRO A 108 15.22 -14.42 17.72
CA PRO A 108 16.18 -13.92 16.73
C PRO A 108 16.33 -14.84 15.50
N ASP A 109 15.76 -16.03 15.54
CA ASP A 109 15.65 -16.99 14.45
C ASP A 109 14.41 -16.75 13.56
N THR A 110 13.63 -15.69 13.80
CA THR A 110 12.54 -15.27 12.89
C THR A 110 13.11 -14.75 11.58
N ARG A 111 12.65 -15.33 10.45
CA ARG A 111 13.06 -14.92 9.11
C ARG A 111 11.90 -14.43 8.24
N LEU A 112 10.67 -14.62 8.71
CA LEU A 112 9.48 -14.15 8.04
C LEU A 112 8.47 -13.61 9.06
N VAL A 113 7.94 -12.42 8.78
CA VAL A 113 6.79 -11.84 9.49
C VAL A 113 5.63 -11.79 8.51
N VAL A 114 4.53 -12.43 8.85
CA VAL A 114 3.29 -12.39 8.05
C VAL A 114 2.28 -11.54 8.79
N VAL A 115 1.86 -10.46 8.15
CA VAL A 115 0.93 -9.48 8.73
C VAL A 115 -0.43 -9.57 8.03
N PHE A 116 -1.49 -9.73 8.80
CA PHE A 116 -2.87 -9.65 8.34
C PHE A 116 -3.67 -8.85 9.35
N LEU A 117 -3.67 -7.53 9.19
CA LEU A 117 -4.08 -6.56 10.20
C LEU A 117 -4.72 -5.34 9.55
N GLY A 118 -5.77 -4.81 10.18
CA GLY A 118 -6.36 -3.55 9.77
C GLY A 118 -7.88 -3.54 9.70
N ALA A 119 -8.55 -4.69 9.87
CA ALA A 119 -10.01 -4.75 9.82
C ALA A 119 -10.69 -3.82 10.85
N ASN A 120 -10.03 -3.49 11.94
CA ASN A 120 -10.55 -2.60 12.98
C ASN A 120 -10.08 -1.13 12.84
N ASP A 121 -9.30 -0.82 11.80
CA ASP A 121 -8.57 0.44 11.70
C ASP A 121 -9.24 1.56 10.90
N PRO A 122 -10.21 1.34 9.98
CA PRO A 122 -10.68 2.40 9.08
C PRO A 122 -11.60 3.42 9.76
N TRP A 123 -11.13 4.00 10.87
CA TRP A 123 -11.82 4.98 11.70
C TRP A 123 -10.86 6.10 12.11
N ASP A 124 -11.44 7.22 12.58
CA ASP A 124 -10.67 8.30 13.19
C ASP A 124 -9.89 7.78 14.40
N PHE A 125 -8.69 8.27 14.61
CA PHE A 125 -7.92 7.97 15.80
C PHE A 125 -7.19 9.20 16.35
N PHE A 126 -6.67 9.09 17.56
CA PHE A 126 -5.87 10.15 18.17
C PHE A 126 -4.39 9.78 18.18
N GLU A 127 -3.56 10.76 17.85
CA GLU A 127 -2.11 10.69 17.98
C GLU A 127 -1.62 11.99 18.60
N SER A 128 -0.87 11.89 19.70
CA SER A 128 -0.34 13.06 20.42
C SER A 128 -1.39 14.17 20.67
N ARG A 129 -2.61 13.78 21.08
CA ARG A 129 -3.78 14.66 21.28
C ARG A 129 -4.38 15.26 20.00
N SER A 130 -3.82 14.97 18.82
CA SER A 130 -4.39 15.39 17.54
C SER A 130 -5.31 14.29 16.99
N ARG A 131 -6.53 14.66 16.59
CA ARG A 131 -7.46 13.74 15.93
C ARG A 131 -7.06 13.59 14.46
N LYS A 132 -6.74 12.39 14.05
CA LYS A 132 -6.55 11.99 12.66
C LYS A 132 -7.89 11.53 12.10
N ARG A 133 -8.44 12.24 11.14
CA ARG A 133 -9.73 11.90 10.52
C ARG A 133 -9.50 10.91 9.40
N PHE A 134 -10.21 9.80 9.43
CA PHE A 134 -10.13 8.80 8.37
C PHE A 134 -10.45 9.42 7.00
N GLY A 135 -9.64 9.11 6.02
CA GLY A 135 -9.81 9.62 4.66
C GLY A 135 -9.06 10.91 4.37
N THR A 136 -8.29 11.46 5.32
CA THR A 136 -7.43 12.62 5.08
C THR A 136 -5.96 12.20 4.91
N PRO A 137 -5.14 13.02 4.22
CA PRO A 137 -3.70 12.75 4.06
C PRO A 137 -2.98 12.55 5.40
N GLU A 138 -3.33 13.32 6.43
CA GLU A 138 -2.72 13.23 7.76
C GLU A 138 -3.04 11.90 8.46
N TRP A 139 -4.20 11.32 8.17
CA TRP A 139 -4.55 9.99 8.63
C TRP A 139 -3.72 8.93 7.91
N ASP A 140 -3.65 9.03 6.58
CA ASP A 140 -2.93 8.08 5.73
C ASP A 140 -1.45 8.02 6.11
N GLU A 141 -0.81 9.19 6.29
CA GLU A 141 0.57 9.32 6.72
C GLU A 141 0.82 8.70 8.10
N ALA A 142 -0.01 9.03 9.08
CA ALA A 142 0.12 8.52 10.44
C ALA A 142 -0.11 7.00 10.51
N TYR A 143 -1.05 6.48 9.72
CA TYR A 143 -1.32 5.05 9.62
C TYR A 143 -0.15 4.31 8.96
N ALA A 144 0.31 4.80 7.81
CA ALA A 144 1.46 4.26 7.11
C ALA A 144 2.73 4.25 7.98
N ALA A 145 2.97 5.32 8.74
CA ALA A 145 4.12 5.39 9.64
C ALA A 145 4.11 4.26 10.69
N ARG A 146 2.94 3.88 11.20
CA ARG A 146 2.80 2.76 12.15
C ARG A 146 3.06 1.41 11.50
N ALA A 147 2.56 1.21 10.26
CA ALA A 147 2.83 0.00 9.49
C ALA A 147 4.32 -0.13 9.17
N LEU A 148 4.96 0.97 8.75
CA LEU A 148 6.40 1.01 8.47
C LEU A 148 7.28 0.73 9.68
N ARG A 149 6.83 0.99 10.91
CA ARG A 149 7.59 0.56 12.10
C ARG A 149 7.67 -0.96 12.19
N ILE A 150 6.62 -1.68 11.83
CA ILE A 150 6.62 -3.15 11.80
C ILE A 150 7.61 -3.66 10.75
N THR A 151 7.55 -3.15 9.52
CA THR A 151 8.45 -3.59 8.45
C THR A 151 9.91 -3.27 8.73
N ARG A 152 10.19 -2.10 9.31
CA ARG A 152 11.54 -1.71 9.73
C ARG A 152 12.09 -2.60 10.83
N ALA A 153 11.27 -2.92 11.85
CA ALA A 153 11.67 -3.83 12.92
C ALA A 153 12.00 -5.22 12.37
N ALA A 154 11.17 -5.75 11.47
CA ALA A 154 11.42 -7.03 10.82
C ALA A 154 12.73 -7.01 10.01
N ARG A 155 12.96 -5.99 9.19
CA ARG A 155 14.18 -5.84 8.41
C ARG A 155 15.43 -5.72 9.28
N GLN A 156 15.38 -4.97 10.36
CA GLN A 156 16.49 -4.84 11.32
C GLN A 156 16.82 -6.17 11.99
N ALA A 157 15.83 -7.04 12.17
CA ALA A 157 16.01 -8.41 12.67
C ALA A 157 16.43 -9.42 11.57
N GLY A 158 16.60 -9.00 10.32
CA GLY A 158 16.94 -9.88 9.18
C GLY A 158 15.76 -10.71 8.69
N ALA A 159 14.52 -10.29 8.97
CA ALA A 159 13.31 -10.98 8.53
C ALA A 159 12.66 -10.26 7.34
N SER A 160 12.14 -11.05 6.39
CA SER A 160 11.25 -10.58 5.33
C SER A 160 9.85 -10.35 5.88
N VAL A 161 9.06 -9.54 5.17
CA VAL A 161 7.65 -9.29 5.52
C VAL A 161 6.73 -9.66 4.38
N ILE A 162 5.66 -10.36 4.68
CA ILE A 162 4.48 -10.50 3.81
C ILE A 162 3.35 -9.74 4.50
N TRP A 163 2.77 -8.76 3.79
CA TRP A 163 1.59 -8.07 4.26
C TRP A 163 0.40 -8.45 3.41
N ILE A 164 -0.61 -9.08 4.03
CA ILE A 164 -1.81 -9.53 3.35
C ILE A 164 -2.84 -8.40 3.36
N GLY A 165 -3.33 -8.03 2.19
CA GLY A 165 -4.42 -7.07 2.02
C GLY A 165 -5.73 -7.59 2.60
N LEU A 166 -6.54 -6.69 3.11
CA LEU A 166 -7.85 -7.05 3.66
C LEU A 166 -8.83 -7.36 2.52
N PRO A 167 -9.62 -8.42 2.65
CA PRO A 167 -10.62 -8.75 1.65
C PRO A 167 -11.70 -7.67 1.58
N LEU A 168 -12.32 -7.53 0.41
CA LEU A 168 -13.44 -6.61 0.23
C LEU A 168 -14.62 -7.05 1.11
N MET A 169 -15.14 -6.11 1.89
CA MET A 169 -16.27 -6.34 2.77
C MET A 169 -17.60 -6.02 2.07
N ARG A 170 -18.67 -6.76 2.41
CA ARG A 170 -19.98 -6.61 1.77
C ARG A 170 -20.63 -5.24 1.99
N ALA A 171 -20.46 -4.66 3.17
CA ALA A 171 -21.02 -3.36 3.48
C ALA A 171 -20.33 -2.28 2.64
N ASN A 172 -21.08 -1.57 1.78
CA ASN A 172 -20.54 -0.63 0.80
C ASN A 172 -19.60 0.41 1.43
N ASP A 173 -20.02 1.08 2.49
CA ASP A 173 -19.22 2.11 3.15
C ASP A 173 -17.96 1.53 3.80
N TYR A 174 -18.10 0.42 4.49
CA TYR A 174 -16.98 -0.25 5.11
C TYR A 174 -16.04 -0.85 4.05
N GLY A 175 -16.58 -1.43 2.99
CA GLY A 175 -15.78 -1.92 1.85
C GLY A 175 -14.97 -0.81 1.17
N GLN A 176 -15.52 0.41 1.05
CA GLN A 176 -14.78 1.57 0.53
C GLN A 176 -13.65 1.99 1.48
N ARG A 177 -13.90 1.98 2.78
CA ARG A 177 -12.88 2.26 3.79
C ARG A 177 -11.74 1.24 3.75
N ILE A 178 -12.04 -0.04 3.62
CA ILE A 178 -11.04 -1.10 3.46
C ILE A 178 -10.24 -0.93 2.17
N ARG A 179 -10.87 -0.59 1.03
CA ARG A 179 -10.14 -0.29 -0.21
C ARG A 179 -9.13 0.83 -0.03
N ARG A 180 -9.53 1.94 0.64
CA ARG A 180 -8.61 3.04 0.93
C ARG A 180 -7.46 2.59 1.82
N LEU A 181 -7.74 1.86 2.88
CA LEU A 181 -6.72 1.35 3.79
C LEU A 181 -5.72 0.45 3.06
N ASN A 182 -6.20 -0.47 2.23
CA ASN A 182 -5.34 -1.30 1.38
C ASN A 182 -4.47 -0.46 0.43
N ALA A 183 -5.05 0.59 -0.18
CA ALA A 183 -4.30 1.49 -1.05
C ALA A 183 -3.20 2.24 -0.29
N VAL A 184 -3.48 2.75 0.92
CA VAL A 184 -2.48 3.41 1.77
C VAL A 184 -1.33 2.45 2.10
N LEU A 185 -1.64 1.20 2.45
CA LEU A 185 -0.61 0.19 2.75
C LEU A 185 0.20 -0.15 1.49
N ALA A 186 -0.46 -0.47 0.38
CA ALA A 186 0.21 -0.85 -0.87
C ALA A 186 1.15 0.24 -1.40
N GLN A 187 0.79 1.52 -1.23
CA GLN A 187 1.59 2.66 -1.67
C GLN A 187 2.77 2.99 -0.75
N ASN A 188 2.67 2.65 0.53
CA ASN A 188 3.63 3.11 1.54
C ASN A 188 4.50 2.00 2.14
N LEU A 189 4.13 0.73 2.00
CA LEU A 189 5.01 -0.35 2.44
C LEU A 189 6.27 -0.34 1.58
N ASP A 190 7.42 -0.40 2.26
CA ASP A 190 8.72 -0.37 1.61
C ASP A 190 9.05 -1.70 0.89
N ALA A 191 10.14 -1.69 0.10
CA ALA A 191 10.59 -2.87 -0.66
C ALA A 191 10.92 -4.10 0.23
N ALA A 192 10.94 -3.94 1.55
CA ALA A 192 11.13 -5.07 2.48
C ALA A 192 9.83 -5.85 2.74
N ALA A 193 8.69 -5.36 2.28
CA ALA A 193 7.40 -6.02 2.43
C ALA A 193 6.85 -6.46 1.07
N LEU A 194 6.55 -7.75 0.94
CA LEU A 194 5.75 -8.25 -0.17
C LEU A 194 4.27 -7.99 0.15
N TRP A 195 3.64 -7.14 -0.66
CA TRP A 195 2.20 -6.90 -0.59
C TRP A 195 1.44 -8.01 -1.33
N LEU A 196 0.53 -8.68 -0.65
CA LEU A 196 -0.43 -9.63 -1.23
C LEU A 196 -1.83 -9.00 -1.19
N PRO A 197 -2.41 -8.60 -2.35
CA PRO A 197 -3.71 -7.95 -2.44
C PRO A 197 -4.88 -8.84 -2.02
#